data_09d25151728d5756d9a1bff8196c3a36
#
_entry.id   09d25151728d5756d9a1bff8196c3a36
#
_cell.length_a   1.000
_cell.length_b   1.000
_cell.length_c   1.000
_cell.angle_alpha   90.00
_cell.angle_beta   90.00
_cell.angle_gamma   90.00
#
_symmetry.space_group_name_H-M   'P 1'
#
loop_
_entity.id
_entity.type
_entity.pdbx_description
1 polymer ?
#
loop_
_entity_poly.entity_id
_entity_poly.type
_entity_poly.pdbx_seq_one_letter_code
_entity_poly.pdbx_strand_id
1 'polypeptide(L)'
;MFDINTAKVLFLEKKYEKAAEMFYEGAAEGNAEAAFDYGYCLMHGYGVEQDLPAAKSFFTFASHIVGEAAYNLAVMYLHGSGVKRDYRLSYEYMRDAAELGVIEAQLYLGVAHTIGSMFEPDIVSISLLPYHTPEYNSPIMYLEGDVPELEEDEEKRIAAVRFDPVSAFSWFRTAAKHSPDYVEELSQKGKFLYARCFIDGLGTDFNRDRGNALMLLAAVDGSPEAMAYLETEAPYVLENLKDPELISKIRRTEGISSGVSDTEST
;
A
#
# COMPACT_ATOMS: atom_id res chain seq x y z
N MET A 1 -18.66 17.94 21.26
CA MET A 1 -18.76 16.65 20.56
C MET A 1 -17.77 16.70 19.39
N PHE A 2 -16.79 15.88 19.45
CA PHE A 2 -15.74 15.79 18.41
C PHE A 2 -16.37 15.40 17.06
N ASP A 3 -15.94 16.07 16.00
CA ASP A 3 -16.32 15.77 14.62
C ASP A 3 -15.08 15.63 13.74
N ILE A 4 -14.74 14.41 13.40
CA ILE A 4 -13.56 14.06 12.59
C ILE A 4 -13.59 14.72 11.20
N ASN A 5 -14.77 14.84 10.58
CA ASN A 5 -14.90 15.41 9.25
C ASN A 5 -14.56 16.91 9.26
N THR A 6 -15.00 17.64 10.28
CA THR A 6 -14.63 19.06 10.46
C THR A 6 -13.12 19.21 10.66
N ALA A 7 -12.48 18.34 11.46
CA ALA A 7 -11.02 18.35 11.64
C ALA A 7 -10.28 18.10 10.34
N LYS A 8 -10.72 17.11 9.54
CA LYS A 8 -10.14 16.81 8.22
C LYS A 8 -10.31 17.96 7.24
N VAL A 9 -11.46 18.62 7.21
CA VAL A 9 -11.66 19.81 6.38
C VAL A 9 -10.69 20.93 6.77
N LEU A 10 -10.52 21.19 8.06
CA LEU A 10 -9.55 22.20 8.54
C LEU A 10 -8.12 21.84 8.13
N PHE A 11 -7.75 20.57 8.18
CA PHE A 11 -6.43 20.09 7.71
C PHE A 11 -6.24 20.35 6.22
N LEU A 12 -7.22 20.01 5.37
CA LEU A 12 -7.20 20.27 3.94
C LEU A 12 -7.13 21.79 3.61
N GLU A 13 -7.75 22.61 4.44
CA GLU A 13 -7.64 24.08 4.37
C GLU A 13 -6.32 24.63 4.90
N LYS A 14 -5.37 23.78 5.27
CA LYS A 14 -4.06 24.12 5.86
C LYS A 14 -4.14 24.88 7.20
N LYS A 15 -5.26 24.76 7.91
CA LYS A 15 -5.47 25.29 9.25
C LYS A 15 -4.98 24.29 10.29
N TYR A 16 -3.69 23.94 10.20
CA TYR A 16 -3.09 22.78 10.87
C TYR A 16 -3.19 22.84 12.39
N GLU A 17 -3.01 24.01 13.01
CA GLU A 17 -3.08 24.14 14.46
C GLU A 17 -4.47 23.76 15.00
N LYS A 18 -5.53 24.24 14.34
CA LYS A 18 -6.90 23.91 14.72
C LYS A 18 -7.26 22.46 14.42
N ALA A 19 -6.79 21.93 13.29
CA ALA A 19 -6.99 20.54 12.94
C ALA A 19 -6.32 19.62 13.97
N ALA A 20 -5.06 19.88 14.31
CA ALA A 20 -4.30 19.10 15.29
C ALA A 20 -4.93 19.14 16.69
N GLU A 21 -5.43 20.32 17.14
CA GLU A 21 -6.17 20.43 18.39
C GLU A 21 -7.41 19.54 18.41
N MET A 22 -8.21 19.58 17.33
CA MET A 22 -9.39 18.72 17.20
C MET A 22 -9.04 17.24 17.11
N PHE A 23 -8.00 16.85 16.36
CA PHE A 23 -7.56 15.47 16.31
C PHE A 23 -7.10 14.97 17.68
N TYR A 24 -6.39 15.81 18.44
CA TYR A 24 -5.99 15.48 19.81
C TYR A 24 -7.20 15.25 20.73
N GLU A 25 -8.21 16.13 20.66
CA GLU A 25 -9.47 15.96 21.42
C GLU A 25 -10.16 14.65 21.07
N GLY A 26 -10.29 14.34 19.77
CA GLY A 26 -10.89 13.09 19.33
C GLY A 26 -10.10 11.86 19.76
N ALA A 27 -8.78 11.93 19.72
CA ALA A 27 -7.90 10.87 20.22
C ALA A 27 -8.08 10.66 21.73
N ALA A 28 -8.22 11.75 22.50
CA ALA A 28 -8.50 11.69 23.94
C ALA A 28 -9.87 11.07 24.27
N GLU A 29 -10.85 11.22 23.39
CA GLU A 29 -12.14 10.56 23.47
C GLU A 29 -12.08 9.07 23.03
N GLY A 30 -10.91 8.57 22.59
CA GLY A 30 -10.70 7.18 22.17
C GLY A 30 -10.98 6.91 20.69
N ASN A 31 -11.11 7.93 19.85
CA ASN A 31 -11.27 7.77 18.41
C ASN A 31 -9.93 7.38 17.75
N ALA A 32 -9.86 6.17 17.18
CA ALA A 32 -8.65 5.65 16.58
C ALA A 32 -8.22 6.41 15.31
N GLU A 33 -9.18 6.88 14.51
CA GLU A 33 -8.91 7.66 13.31
C GLU A 33 -8.33 9.03 13.67
N ALA A 34 -8.90 9.70 14.68
CA ALA A 34 -8.35 10.96 15.18
C ALA A 34 -6.96 10.77 15.80
N ALA A 35 -6.71 9.65 16.46
CA ALA A 35 -5.40 9.33 16.99
C ALA A 35 -4.37 9.13 15.85
N PHE A 36 -4.75 8.44 14.77
CA PHE A 36 -3.93 8.35 13.57
C PHE A 36 -3.62 9.73 13.00
N ASP A 37 -4.65 10.56 12.79
CA ASP A 37 -4.51 11.88 12.21
C ASP A 37 -3.63 12.81 13.10
N TYR A 38 -3.78 12.72 14.42
CA TYR A 38 -2.90 13.47 15.34
C TYR A 38 -1.46 12.94 15.32
N GLY A 39 -1.28 11.62 15.29
CA GLY A 39 0.04 10.99 15.10
C GLY A 39 0.72 11.46 13.82
N TYR A 40 -0.06 11.61 12.75
CA TYR A 40 0.42 12.16 11.48
C TYR A 40 0.84 13.64 11.62
N CYS A 41 0.06 14.45 12.32
CA CYS A 41 0.44 15.83 12.63
C CYS A 41 1.76 15.89 13.40
N LEU A 42 1.93 15.05 14.41
CA LEU A 42 3.17 14.97 15.20
C LEU A 42 4.36 14.48 14.37
N MET A 43 4.14 13.52 13.45
CA MET A 43 5.20 12.99 12.60
C MET A 43 5.77 14.07 11.66
N HIS A 44 4.93 14.96 11.15
CA HIS A 44 5.31 15.97 10.16
C HIS A 44 5.41 17.39 10.70
N GLY A 45 5.04 17.62 11.95
CA GLY A 45 5.01 18.98 12.54
C GLY A 45 3.85 19.84 12.02
N TYR A 46 2.73 19.25 11.61
CA TYR A 46 1.57 20.00 11.13
C TYR A 46 0.75 20.56 12.29
N GLY A 47 0.88 21.87 12.51
CA GLY A 47 0.17 22.58 13.58
C GLY A 47 0.66 22.27 14.98
N VAL A 48 1.65 21.41 15.13
CA VAL A 48 2.31 21.01 16.36
C VAL A 48 3.82 20.87 16.12
N GLU A 49 4.62 20.89 17.18
CA GLU A 49 6.03 20.53 17.07
C GLU A 49 6.18 19.06 16.68
N GLN A 50 7.14 18.75 15.79
CA GLN A 50 7.42 17.39 15.39
C GLN A 50 7.89 16.55 16.58
N ASP A 51 7.21 15.42 16.83
CA ASP A 51 7.54 14.49 17.91
C ASP A 51 7.29 13.03 17.44
N LEU A 52 8.35 12.39 16.92
CA LEU A 52 8.28 11.01 16.42
C LEU A 52 7.96 9.98 17.53
N PRO A 53 8.53 10.05 18.75
CA PRO A 53 8.13 9.19 19.86
C PRO A 53 6.66 9.32 20.24
N ALA A 54 6.12 10.54 20.26
CA ALA A 54 4.69 10.74 20.50
C ALA A 54 3.84 10.22 19.35
N ALA A 55 4.22 10.50 18.08
CA ALA A 55 3.55 9.98 16.89
C ALA A 55 3.44 8.45 16.94
N LYS A 56 4.55 7.75 17.26
CA LYS A 56 4.54 6.30 17.47
C LYS A 56 3.48 5.85 18.49
N SER A 57 3.33 6.56 19.60
CA SER A 57 2.37 6.19 20.64
C SER A 57 0.93 6.28 20.13
N PHE A 58 0.60 7.33 19.38
CA PHE A 58 -0.71 7.50 18.77
C PHE A 58 -0.96 6.47 17.65
N PHE A 59 0.03 6.18 16.81
CA PHE A 59 -0.10 5.12 15.81
C PHE A 59 -0.27 3.74 16.47
N THR A 60 0.44 3.45 17.56
CA THR A 60 0.26 2.18 18.29
C THR A 60 -1.16 2.03 18.80
N PHE A 61 -1.76 3.09 19.33
CA PHE A 61 -3.16 3.07 19.76
C PHE A 61 -4.12 2.80 18.59
N ALA A 62 -3.88 3.42 17.42
CA ALA A 62 -4.75 3.31 16.26
C ALA A 62 -4.55 2.01 15.44
N SER A 63 -3.37 1.40 15.49
CA SER A 63 -2.91 0.37 14.54
C SER A 63 -3.76 -0.90 14.44
N HIS A 64 -4.56 -1.21 15.46
CA HIS A 64 -5.44 -2.38 15.45
C HIS A 64 -6.73 -2.19 14.64
N ILE A 65 -7.04 -0.94 14.25
CA ILE A 65 -8.27 -0.57 13.54
C ILE A 65 -7.96 0.19 12.26
N VAL A 66 -6.93 1.05 12.30
CA VAL A 66 -6.51 1.91 11.20
C VAL A 66 -5.27 1.31 10.57
N GLY A 67 -5.42 0.77 9.36
CA GLY A 67 -4.33 0.09 8.66
C GLY A 67 -3.14 1.00 8.35
N GLU A 68 -3.41 2.26 8.02
CA GLU A 68 -2.39 3.28 7.75
C GLU A 68 -1.53 3.58 9.01
N ALA A 69 -2.11 3.46 10.21
CA ALA A 69 -1.35 3.58 11.45
C ALA A 69 -0.37 2.41 11.63
N ALA A 70 -0.82 1.18 11.35
CA ALA A 70 0.05 0.01 11.34
C ALA A 70 1.15 0.15 10.28
N TYR A 71 0.80 0.63 9.09
CA TYR A 71 1.76 0.88 8.01
C TYR A 71 2.83 1.90 8.43
N ASN A 72 2.44 3.03 9.01
CA ASN A 72 3.39 4.03 9.50
C ASN A 72 4.33 3.47 10.57
N LEU A 73 3.83 2.63 11.49
CA LEU A 73 4.69 1.92 12.46
C LEU A 73 5.67 0.99 11.76
N ALA A 74 5.21 0.24 10.77
CA ALA A 74 6.07 -0.65 9.99
C ALA A 74 7.24 0.13 9.36
N VAL A 75 6.95 1.28 8.76
CA VAL A 75 7.94 2.16 8.14
C VAL A 75 8.87 2.78 9.21
N MET A 76 8.34 3.23 10.34
CA MET A 76 9.16 3.76 11.45
C MET A 76 10.18 2.71 11.93
N TYR A 77 9.77 1.45 12.12
CA TYR A 77 10.67 0.37 12.53
C TYR A 77 11.62 -0.07 11.41
N LEU A 78 11.20 0.02 10.15
CA LEU A 78 12.05 -0.29 8.99
C LEU A 78 13.25 0.67 8.90
N HIS A 79 13.00 1.97 9.09
CA HIS A 79 14.02 3.01 8.96
C HIS A 79 14.67 3.41 10.29
N GLY A 80 14.08 3.06 11.42
CA GLY A 80 14.53 3.52 12.73
C GLY A 80 14.13 4.97 13.03
N SER A 81 13.04 5.45 12.42
CA SER A 81 12.56 6.83 12.56
C SER A 81 11.83 7.02 13.90
N GLY A 82 12.44 7.74 14.85
CA GLY A 82 11.89 7.94 16.19
C GLY A 82 11.86 6.67 17.07
N VAL A 83 12.34 5.56 16.56
CA VAL A 83 12.45 4.25 17.22
C VAL A 83 13.76 3.58 16.87
N LYS A 84 14.18 2.60 17.66
CA LYS A 84 15.28 1.72 17.24
C LYS A 84 14.79 0.85 16.08
N ARG A 85 15.58 0.77 14.99
CA ARG A 85 15.30 -0.11 13.85
C ARG A 85 15.06 -1.54 14.30
N ASP A 86 13.98 -2.14 13.80
CA ASP A 86 13.62 -3.52 14.08
C ASP A 86 12.82 -4.11 12.90
N TYR A 87 13.48 -4.90 12.06
CA TYR A 87 12.88 -5.49 10.87
C TYR A 87 11.77 -6.50 11.20
N ARG A 88 11.86 -7.18 12.33
CA ARG A 88 10.81 -8.11 12.76
C ARG A 88 9.53 -7.37 13.14
N LEU A 89 9.64 -6.32 13.96
CA LEU A 89 8.49 -5.48 14.27
C LEU A 89 7.95 -4.77 13.03
N SER A 90 8.83 -4.31 12.14
CA SER A 90 8.41 -3.76 10.86
C SER A 90 7.57 -4.76 10.06
N TYR A 91 8.02 -6.01 9.94
CA TYR A 91 7.28 -7.06 9.25
C TYR A 91 5.93 -7.36 9.91
N GLU A 92 5.89 -7.45 11.25
CA GLU A 92 4.65 -7.70 11.99
C GLU A 92 3.61 -6.59 11.73
N TYR A 93 3.99 -5.32 11.83
CA TYR A 93 3.12 -4.19 11.54
C TYR A 93 2.77 -4.07 10.05
N MET A 94 3.69 -4.40 9.14
CA MET A 94 3.41 -4.43 7.71
C MET A 94 2.34 -5.47 7.38
N ARG A 95 2.40 -6.65 8.02
CA ARG A 95 1.38 -7.69 7.88
C ARG A 95 0.03 -7.21 8.42
N ASP A 96 0.01 -6.61 9.61
CA ASP A 96 -1.22 -6.10 10.21
C ASP A 96 -1.87 -5.04 9.31
N ALA A 97 -1.08 -4.13 8.73
CA ALA A 97 -1.54 -3.16 7.75
C ALA A 97 -2.13 -3.82 6.49
N ALA A 98 -1.46 -4.84 5.96
CA ALA A 98 -1.92 -5.57 4.78
C ALA A 98 -3.23 -6.33 5.04
N GLU A 99 -3.39 -6.92 6.23
CA GLU A 99 -4.61 -7.59 6.67
C GLU A 99 -5.77 -6.59 6.85
N LEU A 100 -5.47 -5.36 7.28
CA LEU A 100 -6.43 -4.25 7.36
C LEU A 100 -6.72 -3.58 6.02
N GLY A 101 -6.12 -4.06 4.94
CA GLY A 101 -6.47 -3.66 3.58
C GLY A 101 -5.55 -2.61 2.95
N VAL A 102 -4.44 -2.24 3.59
CA VAL A 102 -3.47 -1.30 3.01
C VAL A 102 -2.76 -1.96 1.83
N ILE A 103 -3.03 -1.47 0.62
CA ILE A 103 -2.55 -2.08 -0.62
C ILE A 103 -1.02 -2.01 -0.76
N GLU A 104 -0.40 -0.96 -0.26
CA GLU A 104 1.06 -0.81 -0.22
C GLU A 104 1.71 -1.90 0.61
N ALA A 105 1.14 -2.16 1.77
CA ALA A 105 1.62 -3.22 2.64
C ALA A 105 1.47 -4.60 1.98
N GLN A 106 0.37 -4.83 1.26
CA GLN A 106 0.15 -6.07 0.50
C GLN A 106 1.18 -6.23 -0.61
N LEU A 107 1.44 -5.18 -1.39
CA LEU A 107 2.45 -5.18 -2.43
C LEU A 107 3.86 -5.36 -1.86
N TYR A 108 4.17 -4.66 -0.77
CA TYR A 108 5.44 -4.79 -0.08
C TYR A 108 5.69 -6.22 0.38
N LEU A 109 4.73 -6.83 1.06
CA LEU A 109 4.85 -8.22 1.53
C LEU A 109 4.95 -9.21 0.37
N GLY A 110 4.20 -9.00 -0.71
CA GLY A 110 4.30 -9.81 -1.91
C GLY A 110 5.74 -9.83 -2.45
N VAL A 111 6.37 -8.67 -2.57
CA VAL A 111 7.76 -8.55 -3.01
C VAL A 111 8.73 -9.11 -1.97
N ALA A 112 8.56 -8.77 -0.69
CA ALA A 112 9.43 -9.25 0.38
C ALA A 112 9.48 -10.79 0.43
N HIS A 113 8.32 -11.46 0.27
CA HIS A 113 8.25 -12.91 0.16
C HIS A 113 8.84 -13.46 -1.14
N THR A 114 8.81 -12.69 -2.24
CA THR A 114 9.45 -13.09 -3.50
C THR A 114 10.96 -13.06 -3.41
N ILE A 115 11.54 -12.09 -2.70
CA ILE A 115 13.00 -11.96 -2.56
C ILE A 115 13.54 -12.65 -1.28
N GLY A 116 12.67 -12.99 -0.32
CA GLY A 116 13.04 -13.59 0.95
C GLY A 116 13.78 -12.63 1.89
N SER A 117 13.50 -11.33 1.80
CA SER A 117 14.13 -10.30 2.62
C SER A 117 13.24 -9.08 2.77
N MET A 118 13.32 -8.40 3.91
CA MET A 118 12.86 -7.01 4.02
C MET A 118 13.76 -6.13 3.15
N PHE A 119 13.19 -5.09 2.55
CA PHE A 119 13.92 -4.23 1.62
C PHE A 119 13.55 -2.75 1.84
N GLU A 120 14.47 -1.87 1.43
CA GLU A 120 14.15 -0.45 1.30
C GLU A 120 13.24 -0.26 0.07
N PRO A 121 12.17 0.53 0.17
CA PRO A 121 11.22 0.70 -0.92
C PRO A 121 11.83 1.17 -2.25
N ASP A 122 12.96 1.87 -2.22
CA ASP A 122 13.65 2.38 -3.40
C ASP A 122 14.35 1.31 -4.23
N ILE A 123 14.65 0.14 -3.64
CA ILE A 123 15.38 -0.95 -4.31
C ILE A 123 14.47 -1.70 -5.27
N VAL A 124 13.20 -1.76 -4.95
CA VAL A 124 12.19 -2.30 -5.83
C VAL A 124 11.35 -1.13 -6.28
N SER A 125 11.32 -0.84 -7.57
CA SER A 125 10.49 0.21 -8.17
C SER A 125 8.97 0.01 -7.94
N ILE A 126 8.60 -0.45 -6.75
CA ILE A 126 7.35 -0.11 -6.16
C ILE A 126 7.58 1.33 -5.77
N SER A 127 7.37 2.23 -6.72
CA SER A 127 7.21 3.61 -6.35
C SER A 127 6.09 3.60 -5.35
N LEU A 128 6.47 3.72 -4.09
CA LEU A 128 5.56 4.16 -3.05
C LEU A 128 5.31 5.61 -3.43
N LEU A 129 4.45 5.77 -4.43
CA LEU A 129 4.17 7.07 -4.98
C LEU A 129 3.44 7.86 -3.94
N PRO A 130 3.82 9.14 -3.81
CA PRO A 130 3.04 10.04 -3.00
C PRO A 130 1.60 9.96 -3.52
N TYR A 131 0.69 9.58 -2.64
CA TYR A 131 -0.72 9.53 -2.95
C TYR A 131 -1.18 10.82 -3.56
N HIS A 132 -1.90 10.73 -4.65
CA HIS A 132 -2.63 11.84 -5.26
C HIS A 132 -3.90 12.22 -4.51
N THR A 133 -3.96 11.95 -3.23
CA THR A 133 -4.88 12.71 -2.43
C THR A 133 -4.12 13.87 -1.85
N PRO A 134 -4.68 15.06 -1.94
CA PRO A 134 -3.99 16.24 -1.48
C PRO A 134 -3.52 16.02 -0.05
N GLU A 135 -2.22 16.09 0.16
CA GLU A 135 -1.48 16.27 1.42
C GLU A 135 -1.89 15.42 2.65
N TYR A 136 -3.05 14.75 2.62
CA TYR A 136 -3.62 14.07 3.77
C TYR A 136 -3.33 12.57 3.85
N ASN A 137 -3.06 11.90 2.73
CA ASN A 137 -2.91 10.46 2.67
C ASN A 137 -1.55 9.99 2.14
N SER A 138 -0.51 10.78 2.29
CA SER A 138 0.84 10.28 2.02
C SER A 138 1.37 9.55 3.25
N PRO A 139 1.43 8.21 3.25
CA PRO A 139 1.99 7.48 4.38
C PRO A 139 3.50 7.63 4.47
N ILE A 140 4.16 8.07 3.40
CA ILE A 140 5.61 8.22 3.39
C ILE A 140 6.00 9.55 2.79
N MET A 141 6.26 10.50 3.64
CA MET A 141 7.29 11.48 3.38
C MET A 141 8.59 10.90 3.90
N TYR A 142 9.60 10.83 3.05
CA TYR A 142 10.97 10.65 3.49
C TYR A 142 11.21 11.69 4.58
N LEU A 143 11.47 11.21 5.78
CA LEU A 143 12.03 12.07 6.80
C LEU A 143 13.43 12.38 6.30
N GLU A 144 13.64 13.61 5.81
CA GLU A 144 14.97 14.15 5.55
C GLU A 144 15.72 14.16 6.90
N GLY A 145 16.50 13.15 7.11
CA GLY A 145 17.36 13.00 8.25
C GLY A 145 18.31 11.85 8.00
N ASP A 146 19.56 12.00 8.39
CA ASP A 146 20.65 11.05 8.16
C ASP A 146 20.18 9.59 8.37
N VAL A 147 20.05 8.85 7.29
CA VAL A 147 19.86 7.39 7.32
C VAL A 147 21.18 6.82 7.84
N PRO A 148 21.19 6.13 9.00
CA PRO A 148 22.41 5.54 9.51
C PRO A 148 22.98 4.54 8.50
N GLU A 149 24.27 4.58 8.27
CA GLU A 149 24.98 3.70 7.36
C GLU A 149 24.68 2.21 7.61
N LEU A 150 24.45 1.48 6.52
CA LEU A 150 23.81 0.15 6.42
C LEU A 150 24.74 -1.03 6.70
N GLU A 151 25.73 -1.00 7.57
CA GLU A 151 26.80 -2.02 7.61
C GLU A 151 26.49 -3.30 8.41
N GLU A 152 25.43 -3.41 9.20
CA GLU A 152 25.24 -4.62 10.05
C GLU A 152 23.95 -5.42 9.84
N ASP A 153 23.07 -5.08 8.93
CA ASP A 153 21.67 -5.51 9.04
C ASP A 153 21.14 -6.48 7.98
N GLU A 154 21.97 -6.95 7.03
CA GLU A 154 21.49 -7.86 5.96
C GLU A 154 20.98 -9.19 6.53
N GLU A 155 21.65 -9.77 7.51
CA GLU A 155 21.20 -11.00 8.17
C GLU A 155 19.87 -10.82 8.90
N LYS A 156 19.64 -9.66 9.52
CA LYS A 156 18.40 -9.36 10.22
C LYS A 156 17.23 -9.13 9.28
N ARG A 157 17.49 -8.54 8.11
CA ARG A 157 16.49 -8.37 7.03
C ARG A 157 16.01 -9.71 6.52
N ILE A 158 16.93 -10.63 6.23
CA ILE A 158 16.63 -11.98 5.75
C ILE A 158 15.93 -12.79 6.83
N ALA A 159 16.32 -12.64 8.09
CA ALA A 159 15.68 -13.34 9.20
C ALA A 159 14.24 -12.89 9.49
N ALA A 160 13.87 -11.67 9.08
CA ALA A 160 12.54 -11.12 9.33
C ALA A 160 11.46 -11.70 8.42
N VAL A 161 11.83 -12.04 7.18
CA VAL A 161 10.90 -12.63 6.20
C VAL A 161 11.61 -13.75 5.43
N ARG A 162 10.90 -14.81 5.10
CA ARG A 162 11.42 -15.93 4.31
C ARG A 162 10.90 -15.85 2.88
N PHE A 163 11.71 -16.35 1.94
CA PHE A 163 11.23 -16.65 0.60
C PHE A 163 10.03 -17.60 0.70
N ASP A 164 8.88 -17.12 0.27
CA ASP A 164 7.64 -17.87 0.26
C ASP A 164 6.77 -17.43 -0.92
N PRO A 165 6.93 -18.10 -2.07
CA PRO A 165 6.19 -17.72 -3.28
C PRO A 165 4.67 -17.90 -3.15
N VAL A 166 4.18 -18.77 -2.26
CA VAL A 166 2.75 -18.95 -2.04
C VAL A 166 2.16 -17.75 -1.31
N SER A 167 2.84 -17.27 -0.28
CA SER A 167 2.47 -16.03 0.40
C SER A 167 2.57 -14.82 -0.54
N ALA A 168 3.63 -14.73 -1.34
CA ALA A 168 3.77 -13.69 -2.36
C ALA A 168 2.59 -13.66 -3.32
N PHE A 169 2.23 -14.81 -3.89
CA PHE A 169 1.05 -14.96 -4.75
C PHE A 169 -0.24 -14.50 -4.06
N SER A 170 -0.43 -14.89 -2.81
CA SER A 170 -1.64 -14.53 -2.03
C SER A 170 -1.75 -13.01 -1.85
N TRP A 171 -0.66 -12.33 -1.53
CA TRP A 171 -0.63 -10.89 -1.36
C TRP A 171 -0.88 -10.14 -2.67
N PHE A 172 -0.22 -10.54 -3.77
CA PHE A 172 -0.47 -9.92 -5.08
C PHE A 172 -1.91 -10.12 -5.55
N ARG A 173 -2.49 -11.32 -5.30
CA ARG A 173 -3.90 -11.58 -5.58
C ARG A 173 -4.83 -10.67 -4.78
N THR A 174 -4.50 -10.41 -3.52
CA THR A 174 -5.30 -9.53 -2.65
C THR A 174 -5.19 -8.09 -3.14
N ALA A 175 -3.99 -7.61 -3.43
CA ALA A 175 -3.75 -6.28 -3.97
C ALA A 175 -4.47 -6.06 -5.32
N ALA A 176 -4.49 -7.08 -6.20
CA ALA A 176 -5.17 -7.00 -7.50
C ALA A 176 -6.70 -6.81 -7.42
N LYS A 177 -7.31 -7.12 -6.27
CA LYS A 177 -8.77 -7.01 -6.08
C LYS A 177 -9.23 -5.65 -5.60
N HIS A 178 -8.31 -4.77 -5.21
CA HIS A 178 -8.68 -3.41 -4.81
C HIS A 178 -9.31 -2.65 -5.98
N SER A 179 -10.34 -1.85 -5.67
CA SER A 179 -10.95 -0.95 -6.64
C SER A 179 -9.95 0.11 -7.08
N PRO A 180 -9.89 0.44 -8.39
CA PRO A 180 -9.05 1.53 -8.88
C PRO A 180 -9.44 2.91 -8.33
N ASP A 181 -10.67 3.07 -7.83
CA ASP A 181 -11.18 4.35 -7.35
C ASP A 181 -10.40 4.91 -6.14
N TYR A 182 -9.68 4.06 -5.40
CA TYR A 182 -8.98 4.49 -4.18
C TYR A 182 -7.49 4.75 -4.42
N VAL A 183 -6.83 3.90 -5.22
CA VAL A 183 -5.41 4.03 -5.57
C VAL A 183 -5.17 3.35 -6.91
N GLU A 184 -5.50 4.03 -7.98
CA GLU A 184 -5.50 3.48 -9.33
C GLU A 184 -4.17 2.79 -9.68
N GLU A 185 -3.05 3.47 -9.45
CA GLU A 185 -1.73 2.98 -9.82
C GLU A 185 -1.31 1.74 -9.04
N LEU A 186 -1.59 1.66 -7.73
CA LEU A 186 -1.25 0.49 -6.93
C LEU A 186 -2.15 -0.71 -7.27
N SER A 187 -3.43 -0.45 -7.57
CA SER A 187 -4.34 -1.48 -8.07
C SER A 187 -3.86 -2.05 -9.40
N GLN A 188 -3.41 -1.19 -10.32
CA GLN A 188 -2.80 -1.59 -11.59
C GLN A 188 -1.55 -2.44 -11.37
N LYS A 189 -0.66 -2.01 -10.46
CA LYS A 189 0.55 -2.74 -10.06
C LYS A 189 0.22 -4.12 -9.47
N GLY A 190 -0.77 -4.19 -8.59
CA GLY A 190 -1.26 -5.45 -8.02
C GLY A 190 -1.74 -6.43 -9.10
N LYS A 191 -2.52 -5.95 -10.07
CA LYS A 191 -2.99 -6.77 -11.21
C LYS A 191 -1.84 -7.26 -12.09
N PHE A 192 -0.88 -6.39 -12.38
CA PHE A 192 0.32 -6.75 -13.14
C PHE A 192 1.13 -7.84 -12.42
N LEU A 193 1.44 -7.67 -11.13
CA LEU A 193 2.21 -8.65 -10.35
C LEU A 193 1.46 -9.97 -10.17
N TYR A 194 0.14 -9.92 -9.99
CA TYR A 194 -0.69 -11.11 -9.95
C TYR A 194 -0.69 -11.87 -11.28
N ALA A 195 -0.75 -11.17 -12.41
CA ALA A 195 -0.61 -11.77 -13.74
C ALA A 195 0.76 -12.44 -13.92
N ARG A 196 1.85 -11.80 -13.46
CA ARG A 196 3.21 -12.32 -13.48
C ARG A 196 3.34 -13.63 -12.72
N CYS A 197 2.62 -13.81 -11.61
CA CYS A 197 2.65 -15.06 -10.87
C CYS A 197 2.28 -16.28 -11.73
N PHE A 198 1.28 -16.14 -12.62
CA PHE A 198 0.91 -17.21 -13.54
C PHE A 198 1.88 -17.38 -14.73
N ILE A 199 2.50 -16.28 -15.18
CA ILE A 199 3.47 -16.31 -16.28
C ILE A 199 4.80 -16.93 -15.83
N ASP A 200 5.20 -16.65 -14.57
CA ASP A 200 6.48 -17.09 -14.04
C ASP A 200 6.37 -18.37 -13.17
N GLY A 201 5.14 -18.82 -12.87
CA GLY A 201 4.92 -19.95 -11.95
C GLY A 201 5.25 -19.63 -10.49
N LEU A 202 5.13 -18.36 -10.09
CA LEU A 202 5.45 -17.92 -8.73
C LEU A 202 4.29 -18.21 -7.76
N GLY A 203 4.47 -19.19 -6.90
CA GLY A 203 3.48 -19.58 -5.88
C GLY A 203 2.19 -20.19 -6.43
N THR A 204 2.15 -20.47 -7.72
CA THR A 204 1.03 -21.10 -8.42
C THR A 204 1.55 -21.91 -9.62
N ASP A 205 0.71 -22.77 -10.18
CA ASP A 205 1.05 -23.45 -11.43
C ASP A 205 1.21 -22.45 -12.57
N PHE A 206 2.23 -22.70 -13.41
CA PHE A 206 2.43 -21.93 -14.63
C PHE A 206 1.19 -22.02 -15.53
N ASN A 207 0.66 -20.86 -15.90
CA ASN A 207 -0.50 -20.77 -16.79
C ASN A 207 -0.45 -19.47 -17.61
N ARG A 208 0.23 -19.55 -18.76
CA ARG A 208 0.47 -18.37 -19.61
C ARG A 208 -0.83 -17.74 -20.12
N ASP A 209 -1.83 -18.54 -20.43
CA ASP A 209 -3.10 -18.04 -20.97
C ASP A 209 -3.84 -17.21 -19.91
N ARG A 210 -3.88 -17.71 -18.66
CA ARG A 210 -4.47 -16.98 -17.53
C ARG A 210 -3.66 -15.74 -17.19
N GLY A 211 -2.35 -15.84 -17.19
CA GLY A 211 -1.44 -14.70 -16.97
C GLY A 211 -1.65 -13.62 -18.03
N ASN A 212 -1.74 -13.99 -19.30
CA ASN A 212 -1.99 -13.06 -20.40
C ASN A 212 -3.38 -12.41 -20.33
N ALA A 213 -4.40 -13.14 -19.89
CA ALA A 213 -5.74 -12.59 -19.67
C ALA A 213 -5.73 -11.54 -18.54
N LEU A 214 -5.03 -11.82 -17.44
CA LEU A 214 -4.86 -10.85 -16.34
C LEU A 214 -3.98 -9.66 -16.75
N MET A 215 -2.98 -9.90 -17.59
CA MET A 215 -2.13 -8.83 -18.15
C MET A 215 -2.95 -7.89 -19.04
N LEU A 216 -3.85 -8.46 -19.86
CA LEU A 216 -4.81 -7.69 -20.64
C LEU A 216 -5.70 -6.82 -19.74
N LEU A 217 -6.20 -7.37 -18.64
CA LEU A 217 -7.01 -6.63 -17.68
C LEU A 217 -6.22 -5.48 -17.04
N ALA A 218 -4.98 -5.74 -16.61
CA ALA A 218 -4.12 -4.71 -16.05
C ALA A 218 -3.82 -3.58 -17.06
N ALA A 219 -3.62 -3.93 -18.34
CA ALA A 219 -3.41 -2.94 -19.41
C ALA A 219 -4.67 -2.10 -19.69
N VAL A 220 -5.86 -2.71 -19.69
CA VAL A 220 -7.15 -2.01 -19.82
C VAL A 220 -7.37 -1.04 -18.66
N ASP A 221 -6.92 -1.41 -17.46
CA ASP A 221 -6.99 -0.59 -16.27
C ASP A 221 -5.85 0.44 -16.19
N GLY A 222 -5.02 0.55 -17.22
CA GLY A 222 -4.03 1.61 -17.41
C GLY A 222 -2.60 1.28 -16.96
N SER A 223 -2.27 0.00 -16.61
CA SER A 223 -0.89 -0.36 -16.24
C SER A 223 0.07 -0.22 -17.42
N PRO A 224 1.08 0.67 -17.35
CA PRO A 224 2.07 0.81 -18.41
C PRO A 224 2.97 -0.43 -18.52
N GLU A 225 3.28 -1.10 -17.43
CA GLU A 225 4.09 -2.32 -17.42
C GLU A 225 3.36 -3.47 -18.09
N ALA A 226 2.05 -3.60 -17.86
CA ALA A 226 1.23 -4.61 -18.52
C ALA A 226 1.12 -4.34 -20.03
N MET A 227 0.96 -3.09 -20.43
CA MET A 227 0.95 -2.70 -21.85
C MET A 227 2.28 -3.03 -22.51
N ALA A 228 3.40 -2.64 -21.93
CA ALA A 228 4.74 -2.95 -22.44
C ALA A 228 4.99 -4.45 -22.56
N TYR A 229 4.53 -5.24 -21.59
CA TYR A 229 4.61 -6.71 -21.68
C TYR A 229 3.81 -7.26 -22.85
N LEU A 230 2.56 -6.80 -23.02
CA LEU A 230 1.72 -7.28 -24.14
C LEU A 230 2.30 -6.91 -25.49
N GLU A 231 2.87 -5.72 -25.66
CA GLU A 231 3.51 -5.27 -26.89
C GLU A 231 4.72 -6.14 -27.28
N THR A 232 5.50 -6.59 -26.30
CA THR A 232 6.75 -7.31 -26.54
C THR A 232 6.59 -8.82 -26.51
N GLU A 233 5.88 -9.36 -25.52
CA GLU A 233 5.83 -10.79 -25.22
C GLU A 233 4.55 -11.49 -25.68
N ALA A 234 3.46 -10.73 -25.83
CA ALA A 234 2.15 -11.29 -26.18
C ALA A 234 1.33 -10.38 -27.11
N PRO A 235 1.88 -9.92 -28.25
CA PRO A 235 1.20 -8.94 -29.12
C PRO A 235 -0.13 -9.46 -29.68
N TYR A 236 -0.31 -10.76 -29.79
CA TYR A 236 -1.57 -11.37 -30.22
C TYR A 236 -2.74 -11.15 -29.24
N VAL A 237 -2.45 -10.79 -28.00
CA VAL A 237 -3.48 -10.48 -26.98
C VAL A 237 -4.03 -9.07 -27.16
N LEU A 238 -3.25 -8.15 -27.75
CA LEU A 238 -3.63 -6.74 -27.90
C LEU A 238 -4.91 -6.53 -28.72
N GLU A 239 -5.23 -7.45 -29.64
CA GLU A 239 -6.45 -7.38 -30.44
C GLU A 239 -7.71 -7.41 -29.56
N ASN A 240 -7.60 -7.97 -28.35
CA ASN A 240 -8.68 -8.11 -27.39
C ASN A 240 -8.85 -6.89 -26.45
N LEU A 241 -8.00 -5.86 -26.53
CA LEU A 241 -8.10 -4.66 -25.66
C LEU A 241 -9.46 -3.95 -25.78
N LYS A 242 -10.14 -4.10 -26.91
CA LYS A 242 -11.43 -3.45 -27.18
C LYS A 242 -12.62 -4.41 -27.07
N ASP A 243 -12.41 -5.61 -26.53
CA ASP A 243 -13.49 -6.58 -26.32
C ASP A 243 -14.07 -6.46 -24.89
N PRO A 244 -15.20 -5.74 -24.70
CA PRO A 244 -15.76 -5.51 -23.37
C PRO A 244 -16.37 -6.79 -22.77
N GLU A 245 -16.81 -7.75 -23.60
CA GLU A 245 -17.37 -9.01 -23.09
C GLU A 245 -16.27 -9.89 -22.51
N LEU A 246 -15.12 -9.99 -23.19
CA LEU A 246 -13.97 -10.71 -22.70
C LEU A 246 -13.44 -10.09 -21.42
N ILE A 247 -13.25 -8.77 -21.38
CA ILE A 247 -12.80 -8.05 -20.19
C ILE A 247 -13.73 -8.28 -18.99
N SER A 248 -15.04 -8.16 -19.22
CA SER A 248 -16.06 -8.41 -18.18
C SER A 248 -16.03 -9.87 -17.68
N LYS A 249 -15.80 -10.83 -18.58
CA LYS A 249 -15.65 -12.24 -18.22
C LYS A 249 -14.39 -12.48 -17.36
N ILE A 250 -13.26 -11.90 -17.72
CA ILE A 250 -12.01 -12.00 -16.95
C ILE A 250 -12.24 -11.44 -15.54
N ARG A 251 -12.80 -10.24 -15.41
CA ARG A 251 -13.10 -9.60 -14.11
C ARG A 251 -13.94 -10.51 -13.21
N ARG A 252 -15.03 -11.05 -13.74
CA ARG A 252 -15.92 -11.95 -12.99
C ARG A 252 -15.21 -13.23 -12.57
N THR A 253 -14.41 -13.82 -13.44
CA THR A 253 -13.69 -15.07 -13.16
C THR A 253 -12.64 -14.87 -12.05
N GLU A 254 -11.95 -13.75 -12.05
CA GLU A 254 -10.88 -13.44 -11.10
C GLU A 254 -11.39 -12.70 -9.82
N GLY A 255 -12.64 -12.27 -9.83
CA GLY A 255 -13.23 -11.50 -8.72
C GLY A 255 -12.58 -10.14 -8.54
N ILE A 256 -12.24 -9.48 -9.65
CA ILE A 256 -11.63 -8.15 -9.71
C ILE A 256 -12.70 -7.14 -10.11
N SER A 257 -12.95 -6.14 -9.25
CA SER A 257 -13.96 -5.09 -9.51
C SER A 257 -13.55 -4.18 -10.67
N SER A 258 -14.58 -3.67 -11.39
CA SER A 258 -14.40 -2.53 -12.31
C SER A 258 -14.43 -1.26 -11.47
N GLY A 259 -13.50 -0.34 -11.68
CA GLY A 259 -13.50 0.97 -11.01
C GLY A 259 -14.59 1.94 -11.47
N VAL A 260 -15.56 1.47 -12.24
CA VAL A 260 -16.75 2.26 -12.59
C VAL A 260 -17.84 1.83 -11.62
N SER A 261 -18.28 2.75 -10.76
CA SER A 261 -19.45 2.55 -9.93
C SER A 261 -20.61 2.11 -10.84
N ASP A 262 -21.11 0.88 -10.65
CA ASP A 262 -22.35 0.38 -11.28
C ASP A 262 -23.59 1.16 -10.73
N THR A 263 -23.54 2.48 -10.77
CA THR A 263 -24.64 3.36 -10.39
C THR A 263 -25.34 3.98 -11.59
N GLU A 264 -25.53 3.21 -12.67
CA GLU A 264 -26.51 3.53 -13.69
C GLU A 264 -27.18 2.24 -14.17
N SER A 265 -28.09 1.71 -13.41
CA SER A 265 -29.19 0.86 -13.90
C SER A 265 -30.18 0.53 -12.76
N THR A 266 -31.04 1.47 -12.42
CA THR A 266 -32.44 1.19 -12.01
C THR A 266 -33.32 2.38 -12.34
#